data_5aca736092ff16cee72b1f31afd71ef1
#
_entry.id   5aca736092ff16cee72b1f31afd71ef1
#
_cell.length_a   1.000
_cell.length_b   1.000
_cell.length_c   1.000
_cell.angle_alpha   90.00
_cell.angle_beta   90.00
_cell.angle_gamma   90.00
#
_symmetry.space_group_name_H-M   'P 1'
#
loop_
_entity.id
_entity.type
_entity.pdbx_description
1 polymer ?
#
loop_
_entity_poly.entity_id
_entity_poly.type
_entity_poly.pdbx_seq_one_letter_code
_entity_poly.pdbx_strand_id
1 'polypeptide(L)'
;MRFRPLLVVGLGLLAGSASAQTVPLDLPVFQSLSGTAVSLMILITVISLAPGIAIMITCFPFMVTVMAILRQALGLQQSPPNMLLVSLALFLTYFVMDPVFSEAWDVGIEPMVSETLPAEEALKRAFDPFERFMTARVDPETLTSLANIRSFDLSQDSAPASVLIPSFMLSEIARAFQVGFLIFLPFLIIDLVVAAILMSMGMMMVPPAIVSLPFKLAFFVVADGWRLISEGLVRGYM
;
A
#
# COMPACT_ATOMS: atom_id res chain seq x y z
N MET A 1 -20.58 65.47 38.26
CA MET A 1 -20.15 66.45 37.23
C MET A 1 -20.29 65.78 35.90
N ARG A 2 -21.30 66.07 35.18
CA ARG A 2 -21.43 66.84 33.93
C ARG A 2 -20.83 66.15 32.73
N PHE A 3 -21.70 65.54 31.85
CA PHE A 3 -22.09 65.97 30.50
C PHE A 3 -21.00 65.59 29.44
N ARG A 4 -21.25 64.87 28.32
CA ARG A 4 -22.26 65.19 27.28
C ARG A 4 -22.48 63.97 26.37
N PRO A 5 -23.71 63.71 25.89
CA PRO A 5 -24.00 62.86 24.75
C PRO A 5 -23.94 63.72 23.47
N LEU A 6 -23.98 63.08 22.35
CA LEU A 6 -24.24 63.53 20.97
C LEU A 6 -23.13 63.17 19.98
N LEU A 7 -23.38 62.13 19.24
CA LEU A 7 -23.50 62.20 17.79
C LEU A 7 -23.89 60.81 17.24
N VAL A 8 -25.19 60.54 17.38
CA VAL A 8 -25.86 59.54 16.52
C VAL A 8 -26.53 60.39 15.43
N VAL A 9 -25.89 60.48 14.28
CA VAL A 9 -26.54 60.92 13.05
C VAL A 9 -25.86 60.28 11.87
N GLY A 10 -26.55 59.38 11.18
CA GLY A 10 -26.57 59.33 9.75
C GLY A 10 -25.52 58.53 9.05
N LEU A 11 -25.65 57.22 9.05
CA LEU A 11 -25.27 56.42 7.86
C LEU A 11 -26.32 55.31 7.63
N GLY A 12 -27.56 55.75 7.50
CA GLY A 12 -28.59 54.95 6.85
C GLY A 12 -28.63 55.32 5.38
N LEU A 13 -28.94 54.35 4.55
CA LEU A 13 -29.29 54.51 3.14
C LEU A 13 -28.12 54.59 2.15
N LEU A 14 -27.51 53.43 1.88
CA LEU A 14 -27.19 52.97 0.52
C LEU A 14 -27.13 51.45 0.51
N ALA A 15 -28.22 50.77 0.88
CA ALA A 15 -28.46 49.40 0.50
C ALA A 15 -28.92 49.44 -0.99
N GLY A 16 -27.98 49.65 -1.87
CA GLY A 16 -28.15 49.37 -3.28
C GLY A 16 -28.29 47.86 -3.42
N SER A 17 -29.46 47.37 -3.83
CA SER A 17 -29.71 46.03 -4.28
C SER A 17 -28.72 45.70 -5.40
N ALA A 18 -27.66 45.03 -5.06
CA ALA A 18 -26.78 44.37 -6.04
C ALA A 18 -27.62 43.26 -6.67
N SER A 19 -28.31 43.60 -7.74
CA SER A 19 -28.87 42.63 -8.70
C SER A 19 -27.67 41.82 -9.21
N ALA A 20 -27.48 40.61 -8.72
CA ALA A 20 -26.59 39.67 -9.34
C ALA A 20 -27.10 39.45 -10.79
N GLN A 21 -26.52 40.14 -11.73
CA GLN A 21 -26.70 39.85 -13.14
C GLN A 21 -26.10 38.47 -13.34
N THR A 22 -26.92 37.44 -13.28
CA THR A 22 -26.61 36.13 -13.86
C THR A 22 -26.52 36.37 -15.38
N VAL A 23 -25.31 36.65 -15.85
CA VAL A 23 -25.03 36.59 -17.27
C VAL A 23 -25.21 35.13 -17.66
N PRO A 24 -26.20 34.77 -18.50
CA PRO A 24 -26.27 33.41 -19.02
C PRO A 24 -25.08 33.26 -19.97
N LEU A 25 -24.02 32.60 -19.44
CA LEU A 25 -22.87 32.17 -20.21
C LEU A 25 -23.27 30.90 -21.01
N ASP A 26 -24.25 31.07 -21.87
CA ASP A 26 -24.67 30.08 -22.85
C ASP A 26 -23.75 30.17 -24.09
N LEU A 27 -22.47 29.98 -23.83
CA LEU A 27 -21.52 29.83 -24.92
C LEU A 27 -21.34 28.32 -25.17
N PRO A 28 -21.52 27.82 -26.42
CA PRO A 28 -21.32 26.41 -26.76
C PRO A 28 -19.91 25.91 -26.41
N VAL A 29 -18.97 26.84 -26.26
CA VAL A 29 -17.62 26.60 -25.78
C VAL A 29 -17.60 26.06 -24.35
N PHE A 30 -18.50 26.48 -23.43
CA PHE A 30 -18.55 25.99 -22.07
C PHE A 30 -19.15 24.60 -21.95
N GLN A 31 -20.04 24.20 -22.83
CA GLN A 31 -20.56 22.82 -22.84
C GLN A 31 -19.49 21.84 -23.34
N SER A 32 -18.67 22.18 -24.31
CA SER A 32 -17.54 21.38 -24.75
C SER A 32 -16.40 21.37 -23.71
N LEU A 33 -16.14 22.51 -23.05
CA LEU A 33 -15.16 22.61 -21.97
C LEU A 33 -15.58 21.81 -20.73
N SER A 34 -16.88 21.75 -20.39
CA SER A 34 -17.35 20.94 -19.28
C SER A 34 -17.16 19.44 -19.53
N GLY A 35 -17.43 18.96 -20.74
CA GLY A 35 -17.17 17.57 -21.12
C GLY A 35 -15.68 17.22 -21.05
N THR A 36 -14.83 18.08 -21.60
CA THR A 36 -13.37 17.90 -21.54
C THR A 36 -12.85 17.98 -20.11
N ALA A 37 -13.35 18.93 -19.31
CA ALA A 37 -12.96 19.06 -17.90
C ALA A 37 -13.36 17.83 -17.09
N VAL A 38 -14.56 17.29 -17.27
CA VAL A 38 -15.00 16.05 -16.62
C VAL A 38 -14.13 14.87 -17.04
N SER A 39 -13.83 14.73 -18.32
CA SER A 39 -12.94 13.67 -18.83
C SER A 39 -11.54 13.76 -18.24
N LEU A 40 -10.98 14.98 -18.15
CA LEU A 40 -9.68 15.20 -17.50
C LEU A 40 -9.72 14.91 -16.00
N MET A 41 -10.79 15.27 -15.29
CA MET A 41 -10.95 14.93 -13.88
C MET A 41 -11.01 13.42 -13.66
N ILE A 42 -11.75 12.69 -14.49
CA ILE A 42 -11.82 11.22 -14.43
C ILE A 42 -10.43 10.65 -14.72
N LEU A 43 -9.74 11.11 -15.76
CA LEU A 43 -8.40 10.66 -16.10
C LEU A 43 -7.41 10.85 -14.94
N ILE A 44 -7.38 12.05 -14.36
CA ILE A 44 -6.51 12.36 -13.23
C ILE A 44 -6.85 11.48 -12.02
N THR A 45 -8.14 11.25 -11.75
CA THR A 45 -8.59 10.38 -10.66
C THR A 45 -8.12 8.93 -10.88
N VAL A 46 -8.29 8.40 -12.08
CA VAL A 46 -7.84 7.03 -12.44
C VAL A 46 -6.32 6.91 -12.31
N ILE A 47 -5.56 7.87 -12.85
CA ILE A 47 -4.10 7.88 -12.74
C ILE A 47 -3.65 7.97 -11.28
N SER A 48 -4.35 8.74 -10.44
CA SER A 48 -4.04 8.87 -9.01
C SER A 48 -4.28 7.58 -8.23
N LEU A 49 -5.22 6.74 -8.64
CA LEU A 49 -5.51 5.44 -8.01
C LEU A 49 -4.58 4.32 -8.51
N ALA A 50 -3.99 4.47 -9.71
CA ALA A 50 -3.17 3.44 -10.34
C ALA A 50 -2.01 2.93 -9.44
N PRO A 51 -1.22 3.79 -8.74
CA PRO A 51 -0.18 3.31 -7.84
C PRO A 51 -0.71 2.47 -6.68
N GLY A 52 -1.87 2.84 -6.13
CA GLY A 52 -2.52 2.07 -5.06
C GLY A 52 -2.94 0.68 -5.54
N ILE A 53 -3.54 0.58 -6.72
CA ILE A 53 -3.94 -0.70 -7.32
C ILE A 53 -2.69 -1.53 -7.63
N ALA A 54 -1.64 -0.94 -8.23
CA ALA A 54 -0.40 -1.62 -8.54
C ALA A 54 0.25 -2.26 -7.29
N ILE A 55 0.23 -1.56 -6.16
CA ILE A 55 0.69 -2.09 -4.88
C ILE A 55 -0.13 -3.32 -4.46
N MET A 56 -1.46 -3.28 -4.63
CA MET A 56 -2.38 -4.35 -4.18
C MET A 56 -2.26 -5.63 -4.99
N ILE A 57 -1.85 -5.58 -6.26
CA ILE A 57 -1.75 -6.74 -7.17
C ILE A 57 -0.32 -7.31 -7.28
N THR A 58 0.61 -6.80 -6.48
CA THR A 58 2.02 -7.24 -6.46
C THR A 58 2.40 -7.86 -5.12
N CYS A 59 3.63 -8.37 -5.00
CA CYS A 59 4.17 -8.90 -3.74
C CYS A 59 4.56 -7.81 -2.72
N PHE A 60 4.33 -6.53 -3.01
CA PHE A 60 4.72 -5.42 -2.14
C PHE A 60 4.13 -5.51 -0.71
N PRO A 61 2.84 -5.83 -0.51
CA PRO A 61 2.26 -5.94 0.84
C PRO A 61 2.98 -6.95 1.71
N PHE A 62 3.37 -8.08 1.14
CA PHE A 62 4.17 -9.10 1.82
C PHE A 62 5.55 -8.55 2.22
N MET A 63 6.29 -7.99 1.25
CA MET A 63 7.64 -7.50 1.46
C MET A 63 7.71 -6.42 2.55
N VAL A 64 6.84 -5.40 2.47
CA VAL A 64 6.84 -4.30 3.42
C VAL A 64 6.43 -4.75 4.82
N THR A 65 5.48 -5.69 4.92
CA THR A 65 5.02 -6.22 6.22
C THR A 65 6.11 -7.02 6.90
N VAL A 66 6.80 -7.92 6.19
CA VAL A 66 7.93 -8.68 6.76
C VAL A 66 9.05 -7.76 7.22
N MET A 67 9.42 -6.74 6.41
CA MET A 67 10.44 -5.77 6.79
C MET A 67 10.04 -4.95 8.03
N ALA A 68 8.76 -4.60 8.16
CA ALA A 68 8.25 -3.92 9.35
C ALA A 68 8.33 -4.80 10.61
N ILE A 69 7.98 -6.09 10.49
CA ILE A 69 8.09 -7.06 11.59
C ILE A 69 9.56 -7.28 11.97
N LEU A 70 10.47 -7.40 10.99
CA LEU A 70 11.91 -7.50 11.23
C LEU A 70 12.44 -6.33 12.08
N ARG A 71 12.10 -5.10 11.69
CA ARG A 71 12.50 -3.91 12.47
C ARG A 71 11.98 -3.97 13.90
N GLN A 72 10.75 -4.41 14.09
CA GLN A 72 10.15 -4.58 15.42
C GLN A 72 10.85 -5.66 16.22
N ALA A 73 11.21 -6.79 15.59
CA ALA A 73 11.94 -7.90 16.20
C ALA A 73 13.31 -7.48 16.75
N LEU A 74 14.01 -6.63 15.97
CA LEU A 74 15.29 -6.05 16.39
C LEU A 74 15.16 -5.06 17.57
N GLY A 75 13.94 -4.63 17.92
CA GLY A 75 13.73 -3.63 18.98
C GLY A 75 14.04 -2.19 18.55
N LEU A 76 14.19 -1.94 17.27
CA LEU A 76 14.50 -0.62 16.70
C LEU A 76 13.23 0.16 16.45
N GLN A 77 12.98 1.23 17.23
CA GLN A 77 11.74 2.01 17.11
C GLN A 77 11.69 2.88 15.86
N GLN A 78 12.82 3.47 15.45
CA GLN A 78 12.88 4.46 14.36
C GLN A 78 14.00 4.22 13.33
N SER A 79 14.84 3.23 13.51
CA SER A 79 15.96 2.91 12.61
C SER A 79 15.83 1.49 12.07
N PRO A 80 15.95 1.23 10.76
CA PRO A 80 15.99 2.22 9.69
C PRO A 80 14.67 2.99 9.53
N PRO A 81 14.69 4.22 8.97
CA PRO A 81 13.48 5.01 8.72
C PRO A 81 12.47 4.25 7.85
N ASN A 82 11.18 4.51 8.06
CA ASN A 82 10.10 3.87 7.28
C ASN A 82 10.33 3.99 5.76
N MET A 83 10.81 5.16 5.32
CA MET A 83 11.06 5.41 3.90
C MET A 83 12.10 4.45 3.30
N LEU A 84 13.16 4.12 4.05
CA LEU A 84 14.15 3.14 3.60
C LEU A 84 13.58 1.72 3.50
N LEU A 85 12.76 1.30 4.46
CA LEU A 85 12.12 -0.01 4.42
C LEU A 85 11.12 -0.11 3.25
N VAL A 86 10.33 0.92 3.03
CA VAL A 86 9.40 0.99 1.89
C VAL A 86 10.18 0.97 0.57
N SER A 87 11.28 1.73 0.46
CA SER A 87 12.11 1.73 -0.74
C SER A 87 12.72 0.36 -1.01
N LEU A 88 13.26 -0.30 0.03
CA LEU A 88 13.80 -1.65 -0.10
C LEU A 88 12.73 -2.65 -0.51
N ALA A 89 11.55 -2.59 0.10
CA ALA A 89 10.41 -3.42 -0.27
C ALA A 89 9.99 -3.21 -1.73
N LEU A 90 9.99 -1.95 -2.21
CA LEU A 90 9.71 -1.63 -3.62
C LEU A 90 10.75 -2.21 -4.56
N PHE A 91 12.04 -2.11 -4.23
CA PHE A 91 13.11 -2.71 -5.05
C PHE A 91 13.00 -4.23 -5.12
N LEU A 92 12.75 -4.89 -3.98
CA LEU A 92 12.55 -6.34 -3.96
C LEU A 92 11.28 -6.73 -4.72
N THR A 93 10.22 -5.94 -4.60
CA THR A 93 8.99 -6.14 -5.38
C THR A 93 9.25 -6.02 -6.87
N TYR A 94 9.94 -4.96 -7.31
CA TYR A 94 10.30 -4.81 -8.71
C TYR A 94 11.11 -6.01 -9.23
N PHE A 95 12.10 -6.45 -8.46
CA PHE A 95 12.93 -7.58 -8.81
C PHE A 95 12.12 -8.89 -8.99
N VAL A 96 11.17 -9.15 -8.09
CA VAL A 96 10.31 -10.35 -8.16
C VAL A 96 9.29 -10.22 -9.29
N MET A 97 8.73 -9.04 -9.51
CA MET A 97 7.64 -8.79 -10.45
C MET A 97 8.15 -8.48 -11.88
N ASP A 98 9.46 -8.36 -12.09
CA ASP A 98 10.06 -8.05 -13.40
C ASP A 98 9.51 -8.91 -14.55
N PRO A 99 9.42 -10.26 -14.43
CA PRO A 99 8.86 -11.09 -15.49
C PRO A 99 7.36 -10.80 -15.74
N VAL A 100 6.60 -10.48 -14.69
CA VAL A 100 5.17 -10.16 -14.82
C VAL A 100 4.99 -8.80 -15.50
N PHE A 101 5.81 -7.82 -15.14
CA PHE A 101 5.80 -6.50 -15.78
C PHE A 101 6.21 -6.58 -17.26
N SER A 102 7.27 -7.33 -17.55
CA SER A 102 7.75 -7.51 -18.94
C SER A 102 6.69 -8.17 -19.80
N GLU A 103 6.07 -9.24 -19.31
CA GLU A 103 5.00 -9.91 -20.04
C GLU A 103 3.78 -9.00 -20.24
N ALA A 104 3.36 -8.24 -19.20
CA ALA A 104 2.24 -7.29 -19.32
C ALA A 104 2.52 -6.18 -20.34
N TRP A 105 3.78 -5.77 -20.45
CA TRP A 105 4.22 -4.83 -21.49
C TRP A 105 4.06 -5.44 -22.88
N ASP A 106 4.64 -6.63 -23.10
CA ASP A 106 4.70 -7.27 -24.42
C ASP A 106 3.31 -7.64 -24.95
N VAL A 107 2.41 -8.17 -24.10
CA VAL A 107 1.10 -8.67 -24.54
C VAL A 107 0.00 -7.59 -24.56
N GLY A 108 0.19 -6.50 -23.83
CA GLY A 108 -0.85 -5.47 -23.67
C GLY A 108 -0.38 -4.07 -24.05
N ILE A 109 0.63 -3.54 -23.36
CA ILE A 109 1.00 -2.12 -23.50
C ILE A 109 1.65 -1.83 -24.85
N GLU A 110 2.58 -2.64 -25.31
CA GLU A 110 3.24 -2.48 -26.62
C GLU A 110 2.25 -2.56 -27.78
N PRO A 111 1.33 -3.54 -27.86
CA PRO A 111 0.29 -3.58 -28.88
C PRO A 111 -0.67 -2.39 -28.82
N MET A 112 -0.93 -1.84 -27.63
CA MET A 112 -1.75 -0.62 -27.49
C MET A 112 -1.03 0.60 -28.05
N VAL A 113 0.26 0.78 -27.73
CA VAL A 113 1.07 1.91 -28.21
C VAL A 113 1.30 1.83 -29.72
N SER A 114 1.44 0.63 -30.28
CA SER A 114 1.58 0.39 -31.73
C SER A 114 0.24 0.42 -32.49
N GLU A 115 -0.86 0.77 -31.82
CA GLU A 115 -2.21 0.84 -32.40
C GLU A 115 -2.70 -0.47 -33.06
N THR A 116 -2.09 -1.60 -32.68
CA THR A 116 -2.48 -2.94 -33.20
C THR A 116 -3.65 -3.55 -32.45
N LEU A 117 -3.90 -3.09 -31.21
CA LEU A 117 -5.02 -3.51 -30.39
C LEU A 117 -5.82 -2.32 -29.85
N PRO A 118 -7.15 -2.42 -29.78
CA PRO A 118 -7.96 -1.41 -29.09
C PRO A 118 -7.62 -1.35 -27.61
N ALA A 119 -7.66 -0.16 -26.99
CA ALA A 119 -7.21 0.08 -25.62
C ALA A 119 -7.91 -0.84 -24.59
N GLU A 120 -9.20 -1.13 -24.76
CA GLU A 120 -9.94 -2.00 -23.85
C GLU A 120 -9.39 -3.44 -23.83
N GLU A 121 -9.13 -4.01 -25.00
CA GLU A 121 -8.58 -5.36 -25.11
C GLU A 121 -7.10 -5.39 -24.65
N ALA A 122 -6.34 -4.37 -24.98
CA ALA A 122 -4.95 -4.23 -24.58
C ALA A 122 -4.79 -4.17 -23.04
N LEU A 123 -5.64 -3.40 -22.35
CA LEU A 123 -5.65 -3.34 -20.89
C LEU A 123 -6.05 -4.68 -20.25
N LYS A 124 -7.00 -5.39 -20.84
CA LYS A 124 -7.36 -6.72 -20.37
C LYS A 124 -6.19 -7.68 -20.48
N ARG A 125 -5.52 -7.73 -21.64
CA ARG A 125 -4.33 -8.56 -21.85
C ARG A 125 -3.16 -8.16 -20.95
N ALA A 126 -2.97 -6.86 -20.69
CA ALA A 126 -1.95 -6.38 -19.75
C ALA A 126 -2.23 -6.83 -18.30
N PHE A 127 -3.47 -7.07 -17.94
CA PHE A 127 -3.85 -7.54 -16.60
C PHE A 127 -3.69 -9.07 -16.43
N ASP A 128 -3.76 -9.87 -17.49
CA ASP A 128 -3.70 -11.34 -17.44
C ASP A 128 -2.44 -11.88 -16.72
N PRO A 129 -1.21 -11.34 -16.91
CA PRO A 129 -0.02 -11.79 -16.16
C PRO A 129 -0.16 -11.57 -14.65
N PHE A 130 -0.78 -10.47 -14.23
CA PHE A 130 -1.04 -10.18 -12.80
C PHE A 130 -2.10 -11.12 -12.23
N GLU A 131 -3.15 -11.42 -12.99
CA GLU A 131 -4.19 -12.37 -12.58
C GLU A 131 -3.58 -13.75 -12.36
N ARG A 132 -2.75 -14.23 -13.28
CA ARG A 132 -2.01 -15.52 -13.13
C ARG A 132 -1.09 -15.51 -11.91
N PHE A 133 -0.35 -14.41 -11.69
CA PHE A 133 0.51 -14.25 -10.52
C PHE A 133 -0.31 -14.33 -9.22
N MET A 134 -1.41 -13.60 -9.12
CA MET A 134 -2.28 -13.62 -7.94
C MET A 134 -2.93 -14.98 -7.72
N THR A 135 -3.44 -15.62 -8.78
CA THR A 135 -4.09 -16.93 -8.71
C THR A 135 -3.12 -18.02 -8.24
N ALA A 136 -1.85 -17.98 -8.67
CA ALA A 136 -0.85 -18.94 -8.24
C ALA A 136 -0.48 -18.80 -6.76
N ARG A 137 -0.79 -17.66 -6.12
CA ARG A 137 -0.36 -17.35 -4.76
C ARG A 137 -1.48 -17.20 -3.75
N VAL A 138 -2.69 -17.00 -4.20
CA VAL A 138 -3.85 -16.88 -3.31
C VAL A 138 -4.06 -18.19 -2.54
N ASP A 139 -4.40 -18.05 -1.26
CA ASP A 139 -4.79 -19.19 -0.44
C ASP A 139 -6.19 -19.68 -0.87
N PRO A 140 -6.35 -20.97 -1.22
CA PRO A 140 -7.62 -21.50 -1.72
C PRO A 140 -8.77 -21.36 -0.73
N GLU A 141 -8.52 -21.48 0.57
CA GLU A 141 -9.54 -21.35 1.60
C GLU A 141 -10.04 -19.90 1.68
N THR A 142 -9.11 -18.93 1.66
CA THR A 142 -9.42 -17.51 1.64
C THR A 142 -10.21 -17.13 0.39
N LEU A 143 -9.80 -17.62 -0.78
CA LEU A 143 -10.49 -17.38 -2.05
C LEU A 143 -11.93 -17.90 -2.00
N THR A 144 -12.08 -19.16 -1.58
CA THR A 144 -13.40 -19.82 -1.47
C THR A 144 -14.31 -19.11 -0.46
N SER A 145 -13.76 -18.69 0.68
CA SER A 145 -14.51 -17.97 1.70
C SER A 145 -15.08 -16.65 1.16
N LEU A 146 -14.25 -15.85 0.48
CA LEU A 146 -14.69 -14.56 -0.08
C LEU A 146 -15.64 -14.73 -1.27
N ALA A 147 -15.44 -15.77 -2.11
CA ALA A 147 -16.35 -16.10 -3.19
C ALA A 147 -17.75 -16.47 -2.65
N ASN A 148 -17.81 -17.28 -1.60
CA ASN A 148 -19.07 -17.68 -0.95
C ASN A 148 -19.82 -16.49 -0.36
N ILE A 149 -19.13 -15.52 0.27
CA ILE A 149 -19.76 -14.30 0.78
C ILE A 149 -20.44 -13.52 -0.36
N ARG A 150 -19.86 -13.54 -1.55
CA ARG A 150 -20.45 -12.92 -2.75
C ARG A 150 -21.40 -13.82 -3.54
N SER A 151 -21.65 -15.04 -3.07
CA SER A 151 -22.45 -16.04 -3.78
C SER A 151 -21.92 -16.32 -5.21
N PHE A 152 -20.59 -16.26 -5.37
CA PHE A 152 -19.92 -16.55 -6.64
C PHE A 152 -19.47 -18.01 -6.69
N ASP A 153 -19.83 -18.70 -7.78
CA ASP A 153 -19.50 -20.12 -7.98
C ASP A 153 -18.17 -20.26 -8.73
N LEU A 154 -17.10 -20.61 -7.99
CA LEU A 154 -15.76 -20.84 -8.54
C LEU A 154 -15.65 -22.10 -9.41
N SER A 155 -16.70 -22.96 -9.46
CA SER A 155 -16.66 -24.19 -10.26
C SER A 155 -16.92 -23.93 -11.75
N GLN A 156 -17.50 -22.80 -12.10
CA GLN A 156 -17.94 -22.47 -13.46
C GLN A 156 -17.03 -21.45 -14.15
N ASP A 157 -16.44 -20.53 -13.40
CA ASP A 157 -15.66 -19.42 -13.95
C ASP A 157 -14.41 -19.10 -13.08
N SER A 158 -13.41 -18.47 -13.71
CA SER A 158 -12.28 -17.89 -12.97
C SER A 158 -12.76 -16.79 -12.01
N ALA A 159 -12.11 -16.69 -10.85
CA ALA A 159 -12.49 -15.70 -9.85
C ALA A 159 -12.36 -14.27 -10.42
N PRO A 160 -13.43 -13.45 -10.37
CA PRO A 160 -13.36 -12.08 -10.84
C PRO A 160 -12.34 -11.27 -9.99
N ALA A 161 -11.72 -10.27 -10.59
CA ALA A 161 -10.73 -9.42 -9.91
C ALA A 161 -11.24 -8.84 -8.59
N SER A 162 -12.54 -8.59 -8.49
CA SER A 162 -13.20 -8.10 -7.26
C SER A 162 -13.22 -9.10 -6.10
N VAL A 163 -13.00 -10.38 -6.36
CA VAL A 163 -12.82 -11.44 -5.35
C VAL A 163 -11.35 -11.82 -5.24
N LEU A 164 -10.65 -11.94 -6.37
CA LEU A 164 -9.26 -12.37 -6.42
C LEU A 164 -8.32 -11.38 -5.71
N ILE A 165 -8.42 -10.07 -5.99
CA ILE A 165 -7.52 -9.07 -5.40
C ILE A 165 -7.59 -9.04 -3.88
N PRO A 166 -8.78 -8.92 -3.22
CA PRO A 166 -8.82 -8.94 -1.76
C PRO A 166 -8.43 -10.29 -1.18
N SER A 167 -8.73 -11.42 -1.84
CA SER A 167 -8.30 -12.74 -1.39
C SER A 167 -6.77 -12.87 -1.43
N PHE A 168 -6.14 -12.42 -2.50
CA PHE A 168 -4.69 -12.38 -2.64
C PHE A 168 -4.04 -11.50 -1.57
N MET A 169 -4.57 -10.30 -1.36
CA MET A 169 -4.06 -9.37 -0.32
C MET A 169 -4.10 -10.00 1.08
N LEU A 170 -5.21 -10.64 1.44
CA LEU A 170 -5.33 -11.32 2.73
C LEU A 170 -4.35 -12.49 2.85
N SER A 171 -4.19 -13.27 1.79
CA SER A 171 -3.24 -14.39 1.73
C SER A 171 -1.79 -13.92 1.88
N GLU A 172 -1.41 -12.84 1.20
CA GLU A 172 -0.06 -12.26 1.29
C GLU A 172 0.21 -11.67 2.68
N ILE A 173 -0.77 -11.00 3.29
CA ILE A 173 -0.64 -10.50 4.66
C ILE A 173 -0.51 -11.66 5.65
N ALA A 174 -1.34 -12.69 5.55
CA ALA A 174 -1.27 -13.86 6.42
C ALA A 174 0.11 -14.55 6.33
N ARG A 175 0.61 -14.74 5.10
CA ARG A 175 1.95 -15.30 4.85
C ARG A 175 3.05 -14.41 5.40
N ALA A 176 2.92 -13.07 5.26
CA ALA A 176 3.87 -12.12 5.83
C ALA A 176 3.97 -12.24 7.35
N PHE A 177 2.84 -12.43 8.04
CA PHE A 177 2.83 -12.67 9.48
C PHE A 177 3.45 -14.02 9.85
N GLN A 178 3.23 -15.08 9.08
CA GLN A 178 3.86 -16.38 9.30
C GLN A 178 5.38 -16.30 9.19
N VAL A 179 5.90 -15.71 8.10
CA VAL A 179 7.33 -15.52 7.88
C VAL A 179 7.90 -14.55 8.92
N GLY A 180 7.20 -13.46 9.19
CA GLY A 180 7.58 -12.48 10.21
C GLY A 180 7.70 -13.09 11.61
N PHE A 181 6.78 -13.99 11.97
CA PHE A 181 6.86 -14.73 13.23
C PHE A 181 8.13 -15.60 13.33
N LEU A 182 8.45 -16.32 12.24
CA LEU A 182 9.68 -17.12 12.20
C LEU A 182 10.95 -16.26 12.36
N ILE A 183 10.97 -15.10 11.71
CA ILE A 183 12.06 -14.12 11.85
C ILE A 183 12.12 -13.56 13.28
N PHE A 184 10.97 -13.39 13.93
CA PHE A 184 10.90 -12.85 15.29
C PHE A 184 11.44 -13.81 16.36
N LEU A 185 11.32 -15.14 16.15
CA LEU A 185 11.68 -16.15 17.15
C LEU A 185 13.11 -16.03 17.72
N PRO A 186 14.18 -15.92 16.92
CA PRO A 186 15.54 -15.82 17.46
C PRO A 186 15.72 -14.58 18.32
N PHE A 187 15.10 -13.45 17.97
CA PHE A 187 15.18 -12.22 18.74
C PHE A 187 14.38 -12.31 20.04
N LEU A 188 13.26 -13.03 20.05
CA LEU A 188 12.49 -13.32 21.25
C LEU A 188 13.30 -14.17 22.24
N ILE A 189 14.04 -15.17 21.74
CA ILE A 189 14.90 -16.00 22.59
C ILE A 189 15.97 -15.13 23.25
N ILE A 190 16.60 -14.22 22.52
CA ILE A 190 17.58 -13.27 23.09
C ILE A 190 16.94 -12.44 24.21
N ASP A 191 15.74 -11.90 24.00
CA ASP A 191 15.02 -11.14 25.03
C ASP A 191 14.77 -11.97 26.29
N LEU A 192 14.32 -13.23 26.14
CA LEU A 192 14.04 -14.13 27.26
C LEU A 192 15.29 -14.48 28.05
N VAL A 193 16.40 -14.77 27.35
CA VAL A 193 17.67 -15.09 28.01
C VAL A 193 18.19 -13.89 28.81
N VAL A 194 18.19 -12.69 28.20
CA VAL A 194 18.62 -11.47 28.89
C VAL A 194 17.72 -11.17 30.09
N ALA A 195 16.40 -11.32 29.94
CA ALA A 195 15.47 -11.16 31.08
C ALA A 195 15.75 -12.12 32.23
N ALA A 196 16.00 -13.39 31.92
CA ALA A 196 16.33 -14.41 32.96
C ALA A 196 17.63 -14.06 33.67
N ILE A 197 18.67 -13.61 32.98
CA ILE A 197 19.95 -13.19 33.60
C ILE A 197 19.73 -11.98 34.52
N LEU A 198 19.02 -10.94 34.06
CA LEU A 198 18.76 -9.74 34.86
C LEU A 198 17.96 -10.06 36.13
N MET A 199 16.97 -10.92 36.03
CA MET A 199 16.19 -11.38 37.17
C MET A 199 17.04 -12.18 38.16
N SER A 200 17.93 -13.04 37.68
CA SER A 200 18.83 -13.83 38.55
C SER A 200 19.83 -12.95 39.33
N MET A 201 20.20 -11.80 38.73
CA MET A 201 21.07 -10.80 39.38
C MET A 201 20.32 -9.83 40.30
N GLY A 202 18.99 -9.97 40.44
CA GLY A 202 18.16 -9.08 41.26
C GLY A 202 17.87 -7.73 40.63
N MET A 203 18.19 -7.53 39.35
CA MET A 203 18.00 -6.25 38.63
C MET A 203 16.58 -6.13 38.02
N MET A 204 15.54 -6.18 38.89
CA MET A 204 14.13 -6.16 38.45
C MET A 204 13.67 -4.85 37.82
N MET A 205 14.36 -3.73 38.08
CA MET A 205 13.97 -2.40 37.53
C MET A 205 14.60 -2.09 36.20
N VAL A 206 15.51 -2.91 35.67
CA VAL A 206 16.17 -2.69 34.39
C VAL A 206 15.32 -3.31 33.28
N PRO A 207 14.87 -2.51 32.28
CA PRO A 207 14.09 -3.06 31.16
C PRO A 207 14.94 -4.03 30.32
N PRO A 208 14.57 -5.32 30.20
CA PRO A 208 15.35 -6.32 29.44
C PRO A 208 15.55 -5.94 27.97
N ALA A 209 14.55 -5.28 27.35
CA ALA A 209 14.59 -4.86 25.95
C ALA A 209 15.75 -3.90 25.64
N ILE A 210 16.15 -3.04 26.59
CA ILE A 210 17.27 -2.10 26.38
C ILE A 210 18.60 -2.86 26.41
N VAL A 211 18.73 -3.83 27.32
CA VAL A 211 19.96 -4.61 27.50
C VAL A 211 20.12 -5.64 26.37
N SER A 212 19.02 -6.19 25.85
CA SER A 212 19.05 -7.17 24.75
C SER A 212 19.38 -6.56 23.38
N LEU A 213 19.12 -5.26 23.18
CA LEU A 213 19.30 -4.58 21.91
C LEU A 213 20.70 -4.78 21.28
N PRO A 214 21.81 -4.53 21.98
CA PRO A 214 23.15 -4.75 21.41
C PRO A 214 23.40 -6.21 21.02
N PHE A 215 22.87 -7.17 21.75
CA PHE A 215 23.00 -8.60 21.41
C PHE A 215 22.19 -8.97 20.16
N LYS A 216 20.98 -8.43 20.00
CA LYS A 216 20.18 -8.59 18.80
C LYS A 216 20.87 -8.03 17.56
N LEU A 217 21.43 -6.82 17.70
CA LEU A 217 22.17 -6.19 16.60
C LEU A 217 23.42 -6.97 16.24
N ALA A 218 24.21 -7.41 17.23
CA ALA A 218 25.39 -8.23 16.98
C ALA A 218 25.05 -9.54 16.29
N PHE A 219 24.00 -10.25 16.75
CA PHE A 219 23.51 -11.46 16.11
C PHE A 219 23.11 -11.21 14.66
N PHE A 220 22.32 -10.15 14.41
CA PHE A 220 21.84 -9.80 13.09
C PHE A 220 22.96 -9.47 12.10
N VAL A 221 23.99 -8.74 12.58
CA VAL A 221 25.15 -8.39 11.75
C VAL A 221 26.02 -9.62 11.46
N VAL A 222 26.29 -10.46 12.46
CA VAL A 222 27.11 -11.68 12.30
C VAL A 222 26.43 -12.70 11.36
N ALA A 223 25.10 -12.77 11.42
CA ALA A 223 24.31 -13.64 10.56
C ALA A 223 24.13 -13.07 9.13
N ASP A 224 24.67 -11.89 8.80
CA ASP A 224 24.42 -11.18 7.54
C ASP A 224 22.90 -11.05 7.26
N GLY A 225 22.17 -10.62 8.27
CA GLY A 225 20.70 -10.70 8.34
C GLY A 225 19.98 -9.99 7.21
N TRP A 226 20.50 -8.85 6.72
CA TRP A 226 19.87 -8.15 5.59
C TRP A 226 19.89 -8.98 4.31
N ARG A 227 21.03 -9.61 4.00
CA ARG A 227 21.18 -10.46 2.85
C ARG A 227 20.32 -11.72 2.96
N LEU A 228 20.43 -12.42 4.10
CA LEU A 228 19.71 -13.66 4.35
C LEU A 228 18.21 -13.49 4.20
N ILE A 229 17.64 -12.41 4.81
CA ILE A 229 16.20 -12.15 4.74
C ILE A 229 15.80 -11.72 3.33
N SER A 230 16.53 -10.80 2.69
CA SER A 230 16.20 -10.37 1.32
C SER A 230 16.22 -11.53 0.33
N GLU A 231 17.25 -12.39 0.37
CA GLU A 231 17.32 -13.60 -0.44
C GLU A 231 16.17 -14.57 -0.12
N GLY A 232 15.88 -14.79 1.15
CA GLY A 232 14.77 -15.67 1.58
C GLY A 232 13.42 -15.20 1.10
N LEU A 233 13.15 -13.89 1.16
CA LEU A 233 11.92 -13.29 0.68
C LEU A 233 11.78 -13.44 -0.85
N VAL A 234 12.84 -13.17 -1.61
CA VAL A 234 12.84 -13.31 -3.07
C VAL A 234 12.65 -14.76 -3.48
N ARG A 235 13.42 -15.70 -2.87
CA ARG A 235 13.29 -17.14 -3.16
C ARG A 235 11.92 -17.72 -2.86
N GLY A 236 11.17 -17.12 -1.91
CA GLY A 236 9.79 -17.50 -1.62
C GLY A 236 8.81 -17.22 -2.77
N TYR A 237 9.25 -16.47 -3.79
CA TYR A 237 8.46 -16.13 -4.99
C TYR A 237 8.95 -16.80 -6.28
N MET A 238 10.19 -17.29 -6.31
CA MET A 238 10.79 -18.03 -7.40
C MET A 238 10.56 -19.54 -7.23
#